data_9156559b70cdb49d82da7f1cda6de9be
#
_entry.id   9156559b70cdb49d82da7f1cda6de9be
#
_cell.length_a   1.000
_cell.length_b   1.000
_cell.length_c   1.000
_cell.angle_alpha   90.00
_cell.angle_beta   90.00
_cell.angle_gamma   90.00
#
_symmetry.space_group_name_H-M   'P 1'
#
loop_
_entity.id
_entity.type
_entity.pdbx_description
1 polymer ?
#
loop_
_entity_poly.entity_id
_entity_poly.type
_entity_poly.pdbx_seq_one_letter_code
_entity_poly.pdbx_strand_id
1 'polypeptide(L)'
;MKTSVLIRNARLTDGSAPADLLVSGGVITAKAPAGTLLESAAEKALDASGKLVLPGLFDIHAHLCQPGREDKERVATATAAALHGGVTGLMAMPDTEPVMDNAAQITTFMEICRTDALVEVSPSGCLTKGDGGEEQASYDSLRAKGVRFITVSYTHLTLPTTERV
;
A
#
# COMPACT_ATOMS: atom_id res chain seq x y z
N MET A 1 -11.24 21.21 0.12
CA MET A 1 -12.04 20.91 -1.08
C MET A 1 -11.45 19.68 -1.74
N LYS A 2 -12.25 18.72 -2.18
CA LYS A 2 -11.74 17.55 -2.91
C LYS A 2 -11.55 17.96 -4.36
N THR A 3 -10.31 17.97 -4.82
CA THR A 3 -9.96 18.34 -6.20
C THR A 3 -10.60 17.38 -7.20
N SER A 4 -11.18 17.93 -8.28
CA SER A 4 -11.65 17.15 -9.42
C SER A 4 -10.63 17.22 -10.55
N VAL A 5 -10.43 16.07 -11.22
CA VAL A 5 -9.50 15.93 -12.34
C VAL A 5 -10.18 15.24 -13.50
N LEU A 6 -10.11 15.84 -14.68
CA LEU A 6 -10.51 15.22 -15.94
C LEU A 6 -9.26 14.65 -16.64
N ILE A 7 -9.22 13.34 -16.81
CA ILE A 7 -8.20 12.64 -17.59
C ILE A 7 -8.77 12.39 -18.98
N ARG A 8 -8.19 13.00 -20.00
CA ARG A 8 -8.70 12.96 -21.39
C ARG A 8 -7.91 11.98 -22.25
N ASN A 9 -8.60 11.40 -23.22
CA ASN A 9 -8.00 10.57 -24.27
C ASN A 9 -7.21 9.36 -23.75
N ALA A 10 -7.56 8.84 -22.55
CA ALA A 10 -6.86 7.74 -21.90
C ALA A 10 -7.13 6.41 -22.61
N ARG A 11 -6.10 5.60 -22.85
CA ARG A 11 -6.26 4.19 -23.20
C ARG A 11 -6.47 3.37 -21.93
N LEU A 12 -7.38 2.41 -21.99
CA LEU A 12 -7.66 1.50 -20.88
C LEU A 12 -7.15 0.10 -21.20
N THR A 13 -6.98 -0.72 -20.15
CA THR A 13 -6.45 -2.10 -20.28
C THR A 13 -7.41 -3.08 -20.93
N ASP A 14 -8.69 -2.73 -20.99
CA ASP A 14 -9.74 -3.57 -21.59
C ASP A 14 -9.74 -3.57 -23.13
N GLY A 15 -8.80 -2.87 -23.76
CA GLY A 15 -8.71 -2.76 -25.22
C GLY A 15 -9.79 -1.88 -25.85
N SER A 16 -10.61 -1.20 -25.06
CA SER A 16 -11.64 -0.27 -25.55
C SER A 16 -11.01 0.94 -26.26
N ALA A 17 -11.83 1.66 -27.03
CA ALA A 17 -11.43 2.94 -27.61
C ALA A 17 -11.04 3.93 -26.46
N PRO A 18 -10.17 4.92 -26.77
CA PRO A 18 -9.79 5.92 -25.79
C PRO A 18 -11.01 6.59 -25.13
N ALA A 19 -10.88 6.88 -23.84
CA ALA A 19 -11.97 7.43 -23.02
C ALA A 19 -11.51 8.64 -22.23
N ASP A 20 -12.47 9.48 -21.86
CA ASP A 20 -12.30 10.51 -20.85
C ASP A 20 -12.78 9.96 -19.50
N LEU A 21 -12.02 10.23 -18.43
CA LEU A 21 -12.32 9.82 -17.06
C LEU A 21 -12.44 11.06 -16.17
N LEU A 22 -13.56 11.25 -15.51
CA LEU A 22 -13.72 12.29 -14.48
C LEU A 22 -13.50 11.67 -13.11
N VAL A 23 -12.51 12.18 -12.39
CA VAL A 23 -12.21 11.82 -11.00
C VAL A 23 -12.69 12.96 -10.12
N SER A 24 -13.52 12.67 -9.13
CA SER A 24 -13.96 13.65 -8.14
C SER A 24 -14.05 12.98 -6.77
N GLY A 25 -13.51 13.67 -5.76
CA GLY A 25 -13.56 13.14 -4.42
C GLY A 25 -12.77 11.84 -4.20
N GLY A 26 -11.79 11.54 -5.06
CA GLY A 26 -10.97 10.32 -4.97
C GLY A 26 -11.57 9.10 -5.68
N VAL A 27 -12.68 9.27 -6.42
CA VAL A 27 -13.32 8.19 -7.18
C VAL A 27 -13.56 8.60 -8.63
N ILE A 28 -13.59 7.63 -9.53
CA ILE A 28 -13.99 7.86 -10.92
C ILE A 28 -15.52 8.00 -10.95
N THR A 29 -16.00 9.21 -11.24
CA THR A 29 -17.43 9.54 -11.23
C THR A 29 -18.07 9.46 -12.61
N ALA A 30 -17.27 9.56 -13.68
CA ALA A 30 -17.73 9.37 -15.04
C ALA A 30 -16.65 8.76 -15.94
N LYS A 31 -17.11 7.93 -16.90
CA LYS A 31 -16.32 7.43 -18.03
C LYS A 31 -17.14 7.70 -19.29
N ALA A 32 -16.54 8.32 -20.30
CA ALA A 32 -17.19 8.65 -21.56
C ALA A 32 -16.20 8.48 -22.73
N PRO A 33 -16.68 8.39 -23.99
CA PRO A 33 -15.79 8.40 -25.16
C PRO A 33 -14.86 9.63 -25.16
N ALA A 34 -13.66 9.45 -25.67
CA ALA A 34 -12.65 10.52 -25.71
C ALA A 34 -13.20 11.80 -26.38
N GLY A 35 -12.93 12.94 -25.76
CA GLY A 35 -13.35 14.26 -26.24
C GLY A 35 -14.79 14.63 -25.95
N THR A 36 -15.53 13.83 -25.17
CA THR A 36 -16.95 14.14 -24.88
C THR A 36 -17.15 14.86 -23.54
N LEU A 37 -16.26 14.73 -22.57
CA LEU A 37 -16.35 15.46 -21.32
C LEU A 37 -15.74 16.85 -21.46
N LEU A 38 -16.46 17.86 -20.96
CA LEU A 38 -16.01 19.24 -21.01
C LEU A 38 -14.94 19.48 -19.92
N GLU A 39 -13.91 20.27 -20.24
CA GLU A 39 -12.88 20.65 -19.27
C GLU A 39 -13.43 21.42 -18.06
N SER A 40 -14.50 22.15 -18.26
CA SER A 40 -15.22 22.86 -17.19
C SER A 40 -15.86 21.93 -16.14
N ALA A 41 -15.91 20.61 -16.40
CA ALA A 41 -16.42 19.62 -15.45
C ALA A 41 -15.44 19.34 -14.30
N ALA A 42 -14.19 19.79 -14.38
CA ALA A 42 -13.15 19.55 -13.40
C ALA A 42 -12.29 20.80 -13.14
N GLU A 43 -11.63 20.84 -11.98
CA GLU A 43 -10.69 21.91 -11.62
C GLU A 43 -9.37 21.79 -12.41
N LYS A 44 -9.02 20.56 -12.81
CA LYS A 44 -7.81 20.28 -13.61
C LYS A 44 -8.14 19.33 -14.73
N ALA A 45 -7.53 19.54 -15.89
CA ALA A 45 -7.56 18.60 -17.00
C ALA A 45 -6.15 18.08 -17.30
N LEU A 46 -6.03 16.79 -17.57
CA LEU A 46 -4.81 16.10 -17.93
C LEU A 46 -5.02 15.39 -19.27
N ASP A 47 -4.25 15.72 -20.29
CA ASP A 47 -4.24 14.98 -21.54
C ASP A 47 -3.39 13.71 -21.39
N ALA A 48 -4.05 12.56 -21.55
CA ALA A 48 -3.45 11.24 -21.51
C ALA A 48 -3.36 10.58 -22.90
N SER A 49 -3.36 11.38 -23.97
CA SER A 49 -3.21 10.90 -25.34
C SER A 49 -1.97 10.00 -25.48
N GLY A 50 -2.19 8.78 -26.00
CA GLY A 50 -1.14 7.76 -26.13
C GLY A 50 -0.71 7.07 -24.83
N LYS A 51 -1.21 7.49 -23.68
CA LYS A 51 -0.89 6.88 -22.38
C LYS A 51 -1.92 5.82 -22.01
N LEU A 52 -1.45 4.82 -21.28
CA LEU A 52 -2.28 3.77 -20.71
C LEU A 52 -2.59 4.09 -19.26
N VAL A 53 -3.87 4.04 -18.90
CA VAL A 53 -4.32 4.13 -17.50
C VAL A 53 -4.38 2.72 -16.93
N LEU A 54 -3.68 2.52 -15.83
CA LEU A 54 -3.57 1.27 -15.09
C LEU A 54 -4.13 1.46 -13.67
N PRO A 55 -4.60 0.39 -13.02
CA PRO A 55 -4.68 0.38 -11.56
C PRO A 55 -3.32 0.73 -10.97
N GLY A 56 -3.30 1.45 -9.86
CA GLY A 56 -2.05 1.73 -9.13
C GLY A 56 -1.34 0.43 -8.76
N LEU A 57 -0.02 0.45 -8.80
CA LEU A 57 0.78 -0.70 -8.40
C LEU A 57 0.70 -0.89 -6.89
N PHE A 58 0.75 -2.14 -6.43
CA PHE A 58 0.83 -2.50 -5.01
C PHE A 58 2.13 -3.28 -4.77
N ASP A 59 2.98 -2.77 -3.89
CA ASP A 59 4.21 -3.45 -3.48
C ASP A 59 3.92 -4.32 -2.25
N ILE A 60 4.11 -5.63 -2.39
CA ILE A 60 3.83 -6.60 -1.32
C ILE A 60 4.99 -6.81 -0.36
N HIS A 61 6.10 -6.10 -0.50
CA HIS A 61 7.28 -6.28 0.34
C HIS A 61 8.09 -4.99 0.46
N ALA A 62 7.71 -4.11 1.38
CA ALA A 62 8.37 -2.83 1.60
C ALA A 62 8.85 -2.68 3.04
N HIS A 63 10.12 -2.30 3.23
CA HIS A 63 10.70 -2.02 4.54
C HIS A 63 10.53 -0.54 4.86
N LEU A 64 9.59 -0.21 5.75
CA LEU A 64 9.35 1.17 6.18
C LEU A 64 10.15 1.56 7.42
N CYS A 65 10.69 0.59 8.14
CA CYS A 65 11.65 0.70 9.24
C CYS A 65 11.24 1.57 10.44
N GLN A 66 10.20 2.35 10.34
CA GLN A 66 9.67 3.22 11.38
C GLN A 66 8.47 2.56 12.08
N PRO A 67 8.39 2.56 13.43
CA PRO A 67 9.30 3.20 14.38
C PRO A 67 10.59 2.42 14.64
N GLY A 68 11.60 3.13 15.15
CA GLY A 68 12.78 2.60 15.79
C GLY A 68 14.01 2.40 14.89
N ARG A 69 13.87 2.52 13.56
CA ARG A 69 14.95 2.41 12.58
C ARG A 69 14.90 3.51 11.54
N GLU A 70 14.58 4.72 11.97
CA GLU A 70 14.39 5.90 11.10
C GLU A 70 15.69 6.36 10.43
N ASP A 71 16.84 5.84 10.87
CA ASP A 71 18.13 5.98 10.20
C ASP A 71 18.20 5.23 8.87
N LYS A 72 17.40 4.18 8.70
CA LYS A 72 17.32 3.39 7.46
C LYS A 72 16.25 3.92 6.53
N GLU A 73 15.02 4.07 7.04
CA GLU A 73 13.89 4.54 6.25
C GLU A 73 12.78 5.08 7.16
N ARG A 74 11.93 5.97 6.59
CA ARG A 74 10.75 6.52 7.25
C ARG A 74 9.52 6.31 6.40
N VAL A 75 8.35 6.25 7.05
CA VAL A 75 7.06 6.11 6.37
C VAL A 75 6.86 7.22 5.33
N ALA A 76 7.17 8.48 5.68
CA ALA A 76 7.00 9.61 4.78
C ALA A 76 7.87 9.49 3.52
N THR A 77 9.15 9.16 3.66
CA THR A 77 10.10 9.09 2.53
C THR A 77 9.86 7.88 1.65
N ALA A 78 9.63 6.70 2.24
CA ALA A 78 9.30 5.49 1.51
C ALA A 78 8.00 5.63 0.70
N THR A 79 6.96 6.17 1.31
CA THR A 79 5.67 6.34 0.62
C THR A 79 5.71 7.45 -0.43
N ALA A 80 6.55 8.48 -0.26
CA ALA A 80 6.82 9.46 -1.31
C ALA A 80 7.54 8.82 -2.51
N ALA A 81 8.57 8.01 -2.28
CA ALA A 81 9.27 7.29 -3.34
C ALA A 81 8.32 6.33 -4.08
N ALA A 82 7.49 5.58 -3.34
CA ALA A 82 6.47 4.70 -3.89
C ALA A 82 5.51 5.46 -4.84
N LEU A 83 4.96 6.58 -4.37
CA LEU A 83 4.06 7.42 -5.15
C LEU A 83 4.72 7.93 -6.43
N HIS A 84 5.97 8.38 -6.38
CA HIS A 84 6.74 8.78 -7.55
C HIS A 84 6.96 7.65 -8.55
N GLY A 85 7.04 6.40 -8.09
CA GLY A 85 7.14 5.20 -8.92
C GLY A 85 5.79 4.67 -9.44
N GLY A 86 4.66 5.32 -9.11
CA GLY A 86 3.32 4.84 -9.49
C GLY A 86 2.79 3.73 -8.60
N VAL A 87 3.44 3.45 -7.47
CA VAL A 87 2.96 2.54 -6.43
C VAL A 87 1.99 3.29 -5.53
N THR A 88 0.77 2.81 -5.43
CA THR A 88 -0.33 3.46 -4.69
C THR A 88 -0.69 2.74 -3.39
N GLY A 89 -0.06 1.60 -3.13
CA GLY A 89 -0.21 0.85 -1.90
C GLY A 89 1.02 0.01 -1.60
N LEU A 90 1.32 -0.19 -0.32
CA LEU A 90 2.46 -0.95 0.18
C LEU A 90 2.01 -1.95 1.24
N MET A 91 2.64 -3.11 1.27
CA MET A 91 2.64 -3.98 2.44
C MET A 91 3.94 -3.79 3.20
N ALA A 92 3.84 -3.25 4.41
CA ALA A 92 4.98 -2.99 5.28
C ALA A 92 5.46 -4.28 5.95
N MET A 93 6.77 -4.55 5.86
CA MET A 93 7.41 -5.63 6.60
C MET A 93 7.45 -5.31 8.10
N PRO A 94 7.43 -6.33 8.99
CA PRO A 94 7.27 -6.14 10.43
C PRO A 94 8.58 -5.83 11.17
N ASP A 95 9.64 -5.47 10.46
CA ASP A 95 11.01 -5.25 10.96
C ASP A 95 11.25 -3.87 11.58
N THR A 96 10.25 -3.33 12.22
CA THR A 96 10.33 -2.13 13.07
C THR A 96 11.00 -2.41 14.41
N GLU A 97 11.24 -1.39 15.23
CA GLU A 97 11.76 -1.53 16.59
C GLU A 97 10.85 -0.78 17.58
N PRO A 98 10.08 -1.47 18.39
CA PRO A 98 9.94 -2.94 18.43
C PRO A 98 9.21 -3.51 17.21
N VAL A 99 9.43 -4.81 16.92
CA VAL A 99 8.83 -5.50 15.77
C VAL A 99 7.31 -5.63 15.90
N MET A 100 6.62 -5.74 14.77
CA MET A 100 5.15 -5.83 14.73
C MET A 100 4.64 -7.25 15.02
N ASP A 101 4.78 -7.73 16.24
CA ASP A 101 4.37 -9.07 16.69
C ASP A 101 3.08 -9.09 17.54
N ASN A 102 2.52 -7.93 17.86
CA ASN A 102 1.32 -7.79 18.69
C ASN A 102 0.48 -6.56 18.32
N ALA A 103 -0.74 -6.51 18.87
CA ALA A 103 -1.72 -5.46 18.58
C ALA A 103 -1.25 -4.04 18.90
N ALA A 104 -0.44 -3.85 19.96
CA ALA A 104 0.02 -2.52 20.37
C ALA A 104 1.00 -1.96 19.32
N GLN A 105 1.92 -2.77 18.83
CA GLN A 105 2.89 -2.37 17.81
C GLN A 105 2.21 -2.03 16.48
N ILE A 106 1.23 -2.84 16.06
CA ILE A 106 0.42 -2.53 14.87
C ILE A 106 -0.32 -1.20 15.04
N THR A 107 -0.90 -0.95 16.21
CA THR A 107 -1.61 0.32 16.47
C THR A 107 -0.67 1.51 16.34
N THR A 108 0.50 1.46 16.99
CA THR A 108 1.52 2.52 16.92
C THR A 108 1.99 2.76 15.47
N PHE A 109 2.29 1.69 14.74
CA PHE A 109 2.70 1.78 13.34
C PHE A 109 1.61 2.43 12.47
N MET A 110 0.35 2.02 12.62
CA MET A 110 -0.75 2.57 11.83
C MET A 110 -1.07 4.03 12.17
N GLU A 111 -0.81 4.48 13.39
CA GLU A 111 -0.92 5.90 13.76
C GLU A 111 0.12 6.74 13.04
N ILE A 112 1.36 6.26 12.93
CA ILE A 112 2.42 6.91 12.14
C ILE A 112 1.99 6.95 10.65
N CYS A 113 1.54 5.83 10.10
CA CYS A 113 1.08 5.79 8.71
C CYS A 113 -0.06 6.77 8.44
N ARG A 114 -1.03 6.89 9.36
CA ARG A 114 -2.14 7.83 9.21
C ARG A 114 -1.71 9.29 9.10
N THR A 115 -0.58 9.65 9.73
CA THR A 115 -0.04 11.01 9.72
C THR A 115 0.89 11.24 8.53
N ASP A 116 1.75 10.29 8.22
CA ASP A 116 2.94 10.48 7.38
C ASP A 116 2.85 9.80 6.01
N ALA A 117 1.97 8.79 5.85
CA ALA A 117 1.91 8.05 4.60
C ALA A 117 1.20 8.83 3.48
N LEU A 118 1.78 8.81 2.28
CA LEU A 118 1.22 9.40 1.07
C LEU A 118 0.46 8.39 0.19
N VAL A 119 0.65 7.10 0.44
CA VAL A 119 -0.06 6.00 -0.23
C VAL A 119 -0.67 5.07 0.82
N GLU A 120 -1.55 4.16 0.41
CA GLU A 120 -2.10 3.17 1.32
C GLU A 120 -0.99 2.27 1.89
N VAL A 121 -1.01 2.02 3.21
CA VAL A 121 -0.07 1.13 3.86
C VAL A 121 -0.84 0.04 4.61
N SER A 122 -0.57 -1.22 4.25
CA SER A 122 -1.09 -2.40 4.94
C SER A 122 0.02 -2.99 5.81
N PRO A 123 -0.19 -3.18 7.12
CA PRO A 123 0.80 -3.80 7.98
C PRO A 123 0.84 -5.32 7.77
N SER A 124 2.02 -5.92 7.80
CA SER A 124 2.19 -7.34 8.10
C SER A 124 2.58 -7.54 9.56
N GLY A 125 2.43 -8.77 10.06
CA GLY A 125 2.85 -9.13 11.41
C GLY A 125 3.97 -10.15 11.41
N CYS A 126 4.75 -10.21 12.49
CA CYS A 126 5.73 -11.27 12.69
C CYS A 126 5.05 -12.63 12.87
N LEU A 127 5.67 -13.68 12.34
CA LEU A 127 5.26 -15.05 12.61
C LEU A 127 5.49 -15.43 14.07
N THR A 128 6.59 -14.95 14.65
CA THR A 128 7.02 -15.27 16.01
C THR A 128 7.18 -13.99 16.84
N LYS A 129 7.08 -14.12 18.17
CA LYS A 129 7.34 -13.03 19.10
C LYS A 129 8.78 -12.54 18.98
N GLY A 130 8.93 -11.23 18.96
CA GLY A 130 10.22 -10.59 18.80
C GLY A 130 10.93 -10.93 17.48
N ASP A 131 10.26 -11.56 16.51
CA ASP A 131 10.84 -12.16 15.30
C ASP A 131 11.96 -13.18 15.61
N GLY A 132 11.89 -13.83 16.80
CA GLY A 132 12.94 -14.68 17.35
C GLY A 132 12.95 -16.14 16.84
N GLY A 133 11.91 -16.58 16.15
CA GLY A 133 11.81 -17.95 15.60
C GLY A 133 11.31 -19.01 16.58
N GLU A 134 11.06 -18.68 17.85
CA GLU A 134 10.74 -19.66 18.90
C GLU A 134 9.25 -19.70 19.25
N GLU A 135 8.69 -18.58 19.69
CA GLU A 135 7.32 -18.52 20.19
C GLU A 135 6.40 -17.84 19.17
N GLN A 136 5.25 -18.43 18.90
CA GLN A 136 4.27 -17.89 17.97
C GLN A 136 3.73 -16.53 18.44
N ALA A 137 3.64 -15.56 17.53
CA ALA A 137 2.99 -14.29 17.80
C ALA A 137 1.47 -14.46 18.01
N SER A 138 0.84 -13.46 18.60
CA SER A 138 -0.60 -13.48 18.86
C SER A 138 -1.41 -13.14 17.61
N TYR A 139 -1.64 -14.12 16.73
CA TYR A 139 -2.31 -13.90 15.44
C TYR A 139 -3.73 -13.34 15.57
N ASP A 140 -4.49 -13.75 16.58
CA ASP A 140 -5.83 -13.22 16.80
C ASP A 140 -5.79 -11.73 17.13
N SER A 141 -4.80 -11.30 17.92
CA SER A 141 -4.62 -9.89 18.24
C SER A 141 -4.15 -9.06 17.03
N LEU A 142 -3.28 -9.62 16.21
CA LEU A 142 -2.84 -9.00 14.95
C LEU A 142 -4.01 -8.88 13.97
N ARG A 143 -4.77 -9.96 13.78
CA ARG A 143 -5.96 -9.98 12.91
C ARG A 143 -7.01 -8.95 13.34
N ALA A 144 -7.25 -8.81 14.64
CA ALA A 144 -8.18 -7.83 15.19
C ALA A 144 -7.78 -6.37 14.86
N LYS A 145 -6.51 -6.12 14.54
CA LYS A 145 -5.98 -4.83 14.09
C LYS A 145 -5.88 -4.70 12.56
N GLY A 146 -6.45 -5.63 11.81
CA GLY A 146 -6.49 -5.58 10.35
C GLY A 146 -5.30 -6.20 9.64
N VAL A 147 -4.36 -6.83 10.36
CA VAL A 147 -3.26 -7.57 9.76
C VAL A 147 -3.83 -8.78 9.00
N ARG A 148 -3.46 -8.92 7.74
CA ARG A 148 -3.89 -10.00 6.84
C ARG A 148 -2.74 -10.92 6.42
N PHE A 149 -1.51 -10.49 6.63
CA PHE A 149 -0.30 -11.18 6.21
C PHE A 149 0.64 -11.35 7.38
N ILE A 150 1.18 -12.53 7.52
CA ILE A 150 2.19 -12.89 8.51
C ILE A 150 3.44 -13.27 7.73
N THR A 151 4.58 -12.76 8.15
CA THR A 151 5.85 -13.00 7.47
C THR A 151 6.98 -13.22 8.47
N VAL A 152 8.07 -13.78 7.98
CA VAL A 152 9.36 -13.84 8.66
C VAL A 152 10.35 -12.97 7.90
N SER A 153 10.99 -12.05 8.59
CA SER A 153 11.96 -11.15 7.93
C SER A 153 13.33 -11.80 7.74
N TYR A 154 13.81 -12.58 8.72
CA TYR A 154 15.18 -13.13 8.70
C TYR A 154 15.34 -14.45 9.50
N THR A 155 14.28 -15.11 9.89
CA THR A 155 14.36 -16.32 10.71
C THR A 155 14.28 -17.58 9.86
N HIS A 156 15.26 -18.47 10.05
CA HIS A 156 15.17 -19.85 9.58
C HIS A 156 14.23 -20.61 10.51
N LEU A 157 12.97 -20.75 10.13
CA LEU A 157 12.08 -21.71 10.76
C LEU A 157 12.46 -23.10 10.29
N THR A 158 13.10 -23.87 11.15
CA THR A 158 13.15 -25.31 10.99
C THR A 158 11.77 -25.85 11.33
N LEU A 159 11.00 -26.23 10.30
CA LEU A 159 9.82 -27.06 10.54
C LEU A 159 10.28 -28.34 11.24
N PRO A 160 9.61 -28.78 12.33
CA PRO A 160 9.94 -30.06 12.93
C PRO A 160 9.80 -31.13 11.83
N THR A 161 10.92 -31.75 11.48
CA THR A 161 10.91 -32.94 10.65
C THR A 161 10.19 -34.01 11.45
N THR A 162 8.94 -34.30 11.08
CA THR A 162 8.28 -35.50 11.56
C THR A 162 9.10 -36.65 11.03
N GLU A 163 9.91 -37.27 11.89
CA GLU A 163 10.47 -38.59 11.61
C GLU A 163 9.30 -39.52 11.38
N ARG A 164 9.17 -39.98 10.15
CA ARG A 164 8.25 -41.11 9.90
C ARG A 164 8.92 -42.36 10.47
N VAL A 165 8.36 -42.85 11.54
CA VAL A 165 8.60 -44.21 12.03
C VAL A 165 7.90 -45.19 11.10
#